data_545b800da762d4517949abb8bbe30fc4
#
_entry.id   545b800da762d4517949abb8bbe30fc4
#
_cell.length_a   1.000
_cell.length_b   1.000
_cell.length_c   1.000
_cell.angle_alpha   90.00
_cell.angle_beta   90.00
_cell.angle_gamma   90.00
#
_symmetry.space_group_name_H-M   'P 1'
#
loop_
_entity.id
_entity.type
_entity.pdbx_description
1 polymer ?
#
loop_
_entity_poly.entity_id
_entity_poly.type
_entity_poly.pdbx_seq_one_letter_code
_entity_poly.pdbx_strand_id
1 'polypeptide(L)'
;MSSNKNFEKIYISKNEIPKEYRLETQLIQDEYLINGVIKQWKGPKQDVYSPICLKENENKQVKLGSYPILTQTEAQEALDSALEAYNYGMGEWPQMTVANRIKAVEKFTFKMI
;
A
#
# COMPACT_ATOMS: atom_id res chain seq x y z
N MET A 1 41.80 8.88 12.66
CA MET A 1 40.41 9.34 12.56
C MET A 1 40.19 10.01 11.21
N SER A 2 40.03 9.22 10.15
CA SER A 2 39.83 9.77 8.79
C SER A 2 39.04 8.74 7.95
N SER A 3 37.84 8.32 8.42
CA SER A 3 37.06 7.28 7.72
C SER A 3 35.69 7.74 7.25
N ASN A 4 35.24 8.96 7.57
CA ASN A 4 33.88 9.40 7.28
C ASN A 4 33.69 10.17 5.96
N LYS A 5 34.73 10.56 5.27
CA LYS A 5 34.61 11.42 4.07
C LYS A 5 34.19 10.71 2.78
N ASN A 6 34.25 9.38 2.73
CA ASN A 6 33.92 8.64 1.50
C ASN A 6 32.45 8.28 1.36
N PHE A 7 31.68 8.25 2.45
CA PHE A 7 30.25 7.89 2.40
C PHE A 7 29.34 9.04 1.96
N GLU A 8 29.74 10.30 2.18
CA GLU A 8 28.97 11.47 1.74
C GLU A 8 28.78 11.56 0.23
N LYS A 9 29.69 10.91 -0.55
CA LYS A 9 29.57 10.83 -2.02
C LYS A 9 28.52 9.83 -2.51
N ILE A 10 28.06 8.94 -1.65
CA ILE A 10 27.06 7.90 -1.99
C ILE A 10 25.65 8.44 -1.94
N TYR A 11 25.41 9.45 -1.10
CA TYR A 11 24.08 10.04 -0.97
C TYR A 11 23.79 10.99 -2.12
N ILE A 12 22.61 10.86 -2.70
CA ILE A 12 22.14 11.70 -3.79
C ILE A 12 21.35 12.91 -3.26
N SER A 13 21.29 13.96 -4.05
CA SER A 13 20.40 15.09 -3.81
C SER A 13 19.01 14.81 -4.38
N LYS A 14 17.94 15.39 -3.80
CA LYS A 14 16.59 15.29 -4.34
C LYS A 14 16.52 15.70 -5.82
N ASN A 15 17.33 16.68 -6.21
CA ASN A 15 17.38 17.18 -7.60
C ASN A 15 17.99 16.19 -8.60
N GLU A 16 18.80 15.24 -8.12
CA GLU A 16 19.40 14.18 -8.94
C GLU A 16 18.42 13.04 -9.23
N ILE A 17 17.29 12.96 -8.51
CA ILE A 17 16.23 11.99 -8.79
C ILE A 17 15.43 12.47 -10.02
N PRO A 18 15.23 11.66 -11.06
CA PRO A 18 14.37 12.01 -12.18
C PRO A 18 12.95 12.38 -11.72
N LYS A 19 12.35 13.37 -12.38
CA LYS A 19 11.05 13.93 -11.94
C LYS A 19 9.94 12.89 -11.86
N GLU A 20 9.92 11.93 -12.78
CA GLU A 20 8.94 10.84 -12.83
C GLU A 20 8.99 9.90 -11.60
N TYR A 21 10.10 9.88 -10.87
CA TYR A 21 10.30 9.04 -9.67
C TYR A 21 10.28 9.84 -8.37
N ARG A 22 10.00 11.16 -8.43
CA ARG A 22 9.90 11.99 -7.23
C ARG A 22 8.51 11.88 -6.63
N LEU A 23 8.47 11.62 -5.34
CA LEU A 23 7.26 11.78 -4.56
C LEU A 23 7.22 13.23 -4.04
N GLU A 24 6.33 14.05 -4.57
CA GLU A 24 6.23 15.47 -4.19
C GLU A 24 5.52 15.65 -2.84
N THR A 25 4.58 14.77 -2.52
CA THR A 25 3.84 14.77 -1.25
C THR A 25 3.87 13.39 -0.61
N GLN A 26 3.83 13.33 0.72
CA GLN A 26 3.70 12.06 1.43
C GLN A 26 2.36 11.40 1.15
N LEU A 27 2.37 10.09 0.94
CA LEU A 27 1.18 9.28 0.75
C LEU A 27 0.66 8.80 2.11
N ILE A 28 -0.34 9.48 2.63
CA ILE A 28 -0.98 9.10 3.90
C ILE A 28 -2.20 8.25 3.57
N GLN A 29 -2.05 6.93 3.71
CA GLN A 29 -3.17 6.01 3.55
C GLN A 29 -3.90 5.90 4.89
N ASP A 30 -5.18 6.22 4.91
CA ASP A 30 -6.06 6.12 6.07
C ASP A 30 -7.41 5.49 5.73
N GLU A 31 -7.49 4.87 4.59
CA GLU A 31 -8.67 4.16 4.13
C GLU A 31 -8.39 2.67 3.97
N TYR A 32 -9.41 1.85 4.19
CA TYR A 32 -9.38 0.42 3.93
C TYR A 32 -10.72 -0.06 3.37
N LEU A 33 -10.71 -1.16 2.64
CA LEU A 33 -11.89 -1.69 1.95
C LEU A 33 -12.32 -3.00 2.59
N ILE A 34 -13.57 -3.05 3.06
CA ILE A 34 -14.22 -4.30 3.51
C ILE A 34 -15.67 -4.32 2.96
N ASN A 35 -16.07 -5.45 2.43
CA ASN A 35 -17.43 -5.69 1.90
C ASN A 35 -17.86 -4.64 0.86
N GLY A 36 -16.93 -4.24 -0.02
CA GLY A 36 -17.19 -3.21 -1.05
C GLY A 36 -17.34 -1.79 -0.53
N VAL A 37 -17.12 -1.55 0.78
CA VAL A 37 -17.25 -0.24 1.42
C VAL A 37 -15.88 0.26 1.84
N ILE A 38 -15.54 1.50 1.44
CA ILE A 38 -14.35 2.19 1.92
C ILE A 38 -14.63 2.75 3.31
N LYS A 39 -13.80 2.37 4.27
CA LYS A 39 -13.87 2.81 5.66
C LYS A 39 -12.65 3.67 6.01
N GLN A 40 -12.84 4.64 6.89
CA GLN A 40 -11.75 5.49 7.39
C GLN A 40 -11.08 4.86 8.61
N TRP A 41 -9.74 4.80 8.58
CA TRP A 41 -8.93 4.34 9.69
C TRP A 41 -8.52 5.50 10.60
N LYS A 42 -8.83 5.40 11.89
CA LYS A 42 -8.47 6.39 12.91
C LYS A 42 -7.47 5.87 13.95
N GLY A 43 -7.02 4.62 13.78
CA GLY A 43 -6.09 3.96 14.68
C GLY A 43 -4.62 4.22 14.31
N PRO A 44 -3.69 3.42 14.88
CA PRO A 44 -2.26 3.52 14.62
C PRO A 44 -1.93 3.32 13.15
N LYS A 45 -0.88 4.02 12.68
CA LYS A 45 -0.34 3.90 11.32
C LYS A 45 1.14 3.51 11.37
N GLN A 46 1.57 2.75 10.39
CA GLN A 46 2.98 2.42 10.17
C GLN A 46 3.57 3.42 9.19
N ASP A 47 4.65 4.07 9.60
CA ASP A 47 5.42 4.94 8.73
C ASP A 47 6.25 4.13 7.72
N VAL A 48 6.32 4.62 6.51
CA VAL A 48 7.12 4.06 5.41
C VAL A 48 8.24 5.03 5.06
N TYR A 49 9.45 4.52 5.04
CA TYR A 49 10.64 5.29 4.72
C TYR A 49 11.28 4.80 3.43
N SER A 50 11.87 5.73 2.69
CA SER A 50 12.67 5.40 1.51
C SER A 50 13.91 4.60 1.92
N PRO A 51 14.31 3.57 1.17
CA PRO A 51 15.62 2.94 1.35
C PRO A 51 16.77 3.88 0.98
N ILE A 52 16.49 4.95 0.24
CA ILE A 52 17.48 5.92 -0.20
C ILE A 52 17.54 7.08 0.80
N CYS A 53 18.76 7.38 1.27
CA CYS A 53 19.02 8.55 2.11
C CYS A 53 19.36 9.75 1.22
N LEU A 54 18.85 10.92 1.55
CA LEU A 54 19.11 12.16 0.82
C LEU A 54 20.03 13.09 1.61
N LYS A 55 20.88 13.82 0.88
CA LYS A 55 21.77 14.85 1.46
C LYS A 55 20.97 15.91 2.23
N GLU A 56 19.85 16.35 1.68
CA GLU A 56 18.99 17.38 2.27
C GLU A 56 18.29 16.92 3.57
N ASN A 57 18.24 15.60 3.81
CA ASN A 57 17.69 15.02 5.04
C ASN A 57 18.80 14.49 5.98
N GLU A 58 19.90 15.21 6.10
CA GLU A 58 21.04 14.86 6.96
C GLU A 58 21.55 13.42 6.71
N ASN A 59 21.51 12.96 5.47
CA ASN A 59 21.86 11.59 5.08
C ASN A 59 20.99 10.51 5.75
N LYS A 60 19.77 10.86 6.14
CA LYS A 60 18.77 9.93 6.70
C LYS A 60 17.74 9.54 5.65
N GLN A 61 17.00 8.47 5.96
CA GLN A 61 15.86 8.06 5.17
C GLN A 61 14.74 9.10 5.19
N VAL A 62 14.09 9.29 4.06
CA VAL A 62 12.96 10.20 3.93
C VAL A 62 11.66 9.43 4.13
N LYS A 63 10.76 9.97 4.96
CA LYS A 63 9.42 9.41 5.11
C LYS A 63 8.63 9.60 3.82
N LEU A 64 8.18 8.49 3.24
CA LEU A 64 7.36 8.47 2.02
C LEU A 64 5.86 8.59 2.33
N GLY A 65 5.44 8.08 3.47
CA GLY A 65 4.04 8.09 3.86
C GLY A 65 3.75 7.18 5.05
N SER A 66 2.51 6.74 5.16
CA SER A 66 2.08 5.79 6.18
C SER A 66 0.87 4.99 5.71
N TYR A 67 0.64 3.83 6.33
CA TYR A 67 -0.53 2.98 6.10
C TYR A 67 -1.16 2.51 7.42
N PRO A 68 -2.44 2.11 7.43
CA PRO A 68 -3.14 1.64 8.60
C PRO A 68 -2.53 0.37 9.19
N ILE A 69 -2.36 0.30 10.51
CA ILE A 69 -2.11 -0.95 11.23
C ILE A 69 -3.46 -1.49 11.66
N LEU A 70 -4.10 -2.28 10.78
CA LEU A 70 -5.38 -2.91 11.06
C LEU A 70 -5.24 -3.92 12.19
N THR A 71 -6.32 -4.10 12.96
CA THR A 71 -6.36 -4.99 14.12
C THR A 71 -7.04 -6.32 13.78
N GLN A 72 -7.13 -7.20 14.78
CA GLN A 72 -7.88 -8.45 14.67
C GLN A 72 -9.35 -8.19 14.34
N THR A 73 -9.93 -7.07 14.78
CA THR A 73 -11.32 -6.72 14.50
C THR A 73 -11.57 -6.56 13.00
N GLU A 74 -10.73 -5.79 12.32
CA GLU A 74 -10.84 -5.59 10.87
C GLU A 74 -10.54 -6.89 10.09
N ALA A 75 -9.60 -7.70 10.58
CA ALA A 75 -9.31 -9.02 10.00
C ALA A 75 -10.52 -9.95 10.12
N GLN A 76 -11.20 -9.94 11.27
CA GLN A 76 -12.41 -10.74 11.47
C GLN A 76 -13.57 -10.24 10.60
N GLU A 77 -13.80 -8.92 10.50
CA GLU A 77 -14.79 -8.34 9.61
C GLU A 77 -14.56 -8.76 8.15
N ALA A 78 -13.30 -8.77 7.70
CA ALA A 78 -12.97 -9.21 6.34
C ALA A 78 -13.27 -10.70 6.12
N LEU A 79 -12.98 -11.54 7.11
CA LEU A 79 -13.31 -12.97 7.09
C LEU A 79 -14.82 -13.19 7.06
N ASP A 80 -15.57 -12.50 7.91
CA ASP A 80 -17.01 -12.60 7.98
C ASP A 80 -17.66 -12.19 6.65
N SER A 81 -17.17 -11.10 6.04
CA SER A 81 -17.60 -10.66 4.72
C SER A 81 -17.32 -11.72 3.63
N ALA A 82 -16.19 -12.39 3.70
CA ALA A 82 -15.85 -13.45 2.76
C ALA A 82 -16.76 -14.68 2.95
N LEU A 83 -17.05 -15.06 4.20
CA LEU A 83 -17.96 -16.16 4.53
C LEU A 83 -19.38 -15.88 4.06
N GLU A 84 -19.87 -14.64 4.26
CA GLU A 84 -21.18 -14.19 3.77
C GLU A 84 -21.25 -14.28 2.24
N ALA A 85 -20.22 -13.78 1.54
CA ALA A 85 -20.16 -13.84 0.08
C ALA A 85 -20.06 -15.29 -0.45
N TYR A 86 -19.38 -16.17 0.26
CA TYR A 86 -19.30 -17.60 -0.08
C TYR A 86 -20.61 -18.32 0.15
N ASN A 87 -21.32 -18.01 1.26
CA ASN A 87 -22.62 -18.54 1.63
C ASN A 87 -22.74 -20.07 1.43
N TYR A 88 -21.85 -20.84 2.05
CA TYR A 88 -21.78 -22.32 1.93
C TYR A 88 -21.73 -22.83 0.46
N GLY A 89 -21.12 -22.08 -0.43
CA GLY A 89 -21.06 -22.39 -1.86
C GLY A 89 -22.28 -21.92 -2.67
N MET A 90 -23.26 -21.28 -2.02
CA MET A 90 -24.47 -20.75 -2.64
C MET A 90 -24.36 -19.29 -3.06
N GLY A 91 -23.22 -18.64 -2.76
CA GLY A 91 -22.97 -17.26 -3.13
C GLY A 91 -22.80 -17.08 -4.65
N GLU A 92 -22.83 -15.83 -5.09
CA GLU A 92 -22.74 -15.49 -6.51
C GLU A 92 -21.45 -16.01 -7.17
N TRP A 93 -20.30 -15.79 -6.51
CA TRP A 93 -19.01 -16.20 -7.05
C TRP A 93 -18.86 -17.74 -7.18
N PRO A 94 -19.16 -18.57 -6.15
CA PRO A 94 -19.10 -20.02 -6.27
C PRO A 94 -20.00 -20.58 -7.38
N GLN A 95 -21.16 -19.98 -7.59
CA GLN A 95 -22.12 -20.45 -8.60
C GLN A 95 -21.90 -19.85 -9.99
N MET A 96 -21.02 -18.88 -10.11
CA MET A 96 -20.72 -18.22 -11.38
C MET A 96 -20.04 -19.19 -12.35
N THR A 97 -20.44 -19.14 -13.62
CA THR A 97 -19.75 -19.92 -14.66
C THR A 97 -18.28 -19.53 -14.79
N VAL A 98 -17.44 -20.46 -15.23
CA VAL A 98 -16.00 -20.22 -15.44
C VAL A 98 -15.78 -19.01 -16.36
N ALA A 99 -16.55 -18.90 -17.45
CA ALA A 99 -16.46 -17.78 -18.38
C ALA A 99 -16.73 -16.43 -17.71
N ASN A 100 -17.73 -16.35 -16.83
CA ASN A 100 -18.04 -15.10 -16.12
C ASN A 100 -16.99 -14.76 -15.05
N ARG A 101 -16.42 -15.77 -14.38
CA ARG A 101 -15.29 -15.56 -13.44
C ARG A 101 -14.06 -15.01 -14.16
N ILE A 102 -13.75 -15.54 -15.35
CA ILE A 102 -12.66 -15.03 -16.19
C ILE A 102 -12.91 -13.56 -16.54
N LYS A 103 -14.11 -13.20 -17.02
CA LYS A 103 -14.46 -11.80 -17.33
C LYS A 103 -14.34 -10.87 -16.12
N ALA A 104 -14.73 -11.35 -14.93
CA ALA A 104 -14.59 -10.55 -13.70
C ALA A 104 -13.12 -10.28 -13.34
N VAL A 105 -12.25 -11.29 -13.47
CA VAL A 105 -10.80 -11.15 -13.25
C VAL A 105 -10.14 -10.26 -14.29
N GLU A 106 -10.49 -10.41 -15.58
CA GLU A 106 -10.04 -9.50 -16.65
C GLU A 106 -10.41 -8.05 -16.33
N LYS A 107 -11.67 -7.79 -15.97
CA LYS A 107 -12.13 -6.44 -15.59
C LYS A 107 -11.37 -5.88 -14.38
N PHE A 108 -11.06 -6.72 -13.40
CA PHE A 108 -10.23 -6.33 -12.26
C PHE A 108 -8.82 -5.93 -12.72
N THR A 109 -8.18 -6.77 -13.54
CA THR A 109 -6.83 -6.53 -14.06
C THR A 109 -6.74 -5.21 -14.82
N PHE A 110 -7.71 -4.92 -15.71
CA PHE A 110 -7.76 -3.64 -16.43
C PHE A 110 -7.94 -2.41 -15.54
N LYS A 111 -8.50 -2.57 -14.34
CA LYS A 111 -8.61 -1.47 -13.38
C LYS A 111 -7.36 -1.25 -12.53
N MET A 112 -6.43 -2.20 -12.55
CA MET A 112 -5.16 -2.13 -11.81
C MET A 112 -4.04 -1.49 -12.64
N ILE A 113 -4.22 -1.31 -13.94
CA ILE A 113 -3.30 -0.64 -14.87
C ILE A 113 -3.65 0.84 -14.96
#